data_055bbd3efe75bcf9c571900128355d29
#
_entry.id   055bbd3efe75bcf9c571900128355d29
#
_cell.length_a   1.000
_cell.length_b   1.000
_cell.length_c   1.000
_cell.angle_alpha   90.00
_cell.angle_beta   90.00
_cell.angle_gamma   90.00
#
_symmetry.space_group_name_H-M   'P 1'
#
loop_
_entity.id
_entity.type
_entity.pdbx_description
1 polymer ?
#
loop_
_entity_poly.entity_id
_entity_poly.type
_entity_poly.pdbx_seq_one_letter_code
_entity_poly.pdbx_strand_id
1 'polypeptide(L)'
;FVGHGIGEQFHTDIQVLHYYDSRSSTIMREGMTFTIEPMITLGTINYKIWDDDWTAVTSDGKRTAQYEHTILVTADGADVLTGGPGTASPTAPWLR
;
A
#
# COMPACT_ATOMS: atom_id res chain seq x y z
N PHE A 1 -5.35 5.14 5.86
CA PHE A 1 -5.43 3.80 5.26
C PHE A 1 -4.09 3.11 5.36
N VAL A 2 -4.09 1.82 5.54
CA VAL A 2 -2.88 1.01 5.70
C VAL A 2 -2.84 -0.09 4.65
N GLY A 3 -1.64 -0.51 4.27
CA GLY A 3 -1.44 -1.74 3.52
C GLY A 3 -1.77 -2.95 4.39
N HIS A 4 -2.08 -4.05 3.77
CA HIS A 4 -2.56 -5.25 4.45
C HIS A 4 -1.96 -6.51 3.83
N GLY A 5 -1.90 -7.57 4.61
CA GLY A 5 -1.61 -8.89 4.07
C GLY A 5 -2.71 -9.33 3.13
N ILE A 6 -2.35 -10.06 2.09
CA ILE A 6 -3.26 -10.52 1.05
C ILE A 6 -2.83 -11.91 0.58
N GLY A 7 -3.79 -12.75 0.23
CA GLY A 7 -3.56 -14.08 -0.28
C GLY A 7 -4.91 -14.71 -0.63
N GLU A 8 -5.22 -15.85 -0.07
CA GLU A 8 -6.54 -16.45 -0.21
C GLU A 8 -7.63 -15.55 0.39
N GLN A 9 -7.29 -14.75 1.41
CA GLN A 9 -8.15 -13.72 1.96
C GLN A 9 -7.74 -12.36 1.43
N PHE A 10 -8.71 -11.49 1.15
CA PHE A 10 -8.46 -10.15 0.65
C PHE A 10 -7.68 -9.30 1.66
N HIS A 11 -8.09 -9.33 2.92
CA HIS A 11 -7.40 -8.67 4.01
C HIS A 11 -7.00 -9.68 5.07
N THR A 12 -5.74 -9.70 5.44
CA THR A 12 -5.24 -10.48 6.57
C THR A 12 -4.87 -9.53 7.72
N ASP A 13 -4.38 -10.07 8.82
CA ASP A 13 -4.02 -9.31 10.02
C ASP A 13 -2.68 -8.56 9.92
N ILE A 14 -1.92 -8.72 8.84
CA ILE A 14 -0.70 -7.96 8.60
C ILE A 14 -1.09 -6.51 8.26
N GLN A 15 -0.45 -5.55 8.93
CA GLN A 15 -0.61 -4.12 8.64
C GLN A 15 0.70 -3.53 8.14
N VAL A 16 0.63 -2.73 7.07
CA VAL A 16 1.76 -2.01 6.51
C VAL A 16 1.46 -0.52 6.62
N LEU A 17 2.09 0.15 7.58
CA LEU A 17 1.89 1.58 7.82
C LEU A 17 2.63 2.39 6.74
N HIS A 18 2.05 3.53 6.35
CA HIS A 18 2.64 4.47 5.40
C HIS A 18 3.20 5.72 6.11
N TYR A 19 3.48 5.57 7.40
CA TYR A 19 4.16 6.55 8.22
C TYR A 19 5.07 5.83 9.21
N TYR A 20 6.05 6.55 9.74
CA TYR A 20 6.97 5.97 10.71
C TYR A 20 6.28 5.75 12.06
N ASP A 21 6.40 4.54 12.58
CA ASP A 21 6.01 4.19 13.95
C ASP A 21 7.05 3.22 14.51
N SER A 22 7.76 3.65 15.55
CA SER A 22 8.82 2.85 16.16
C SER A 22 8.33 1.55 16.80
N ARG A 23 7.02 1.43 17.04
CA ARG A 23 6.39 0.20 17.56
C ARG A 23 6.12 -0.82 16.47
N SER A 24 6.17 -0.41 15.21
CA SER A 24 5.99 -1.33 14.07
C SER A 24 7.24 -2.20 13.93
N SER A 25 7.11 -3.47 14.18
CA SER A 25 8.23 -4.40 14.26
C SER A 25 8.02 -5.69 13.47
N THR A 26 6.99 -5.75 12.64
CA THR A 26 6.75 -6.91 11.78
C THR A 26 7.90 -7.08 10.79
N ILE A 27 8.48 -8.26 10.75
CA ILE A 27 9.60 -8.59 9.87
C ILE A 27 9.06 -9.20 8.59
N MET A 28 9.51 -8.69 7.44
CA MET A 28 9.20 -9.31 6.14
C MET A 28 9.93 -10.64 6.02
N ARG A 29 9.17 -11.68 5.66
CA ARG A 29 9.70 -13.03 5.44
C ARG A 29 9.41 -13.46 4.02
N GLU A 30 10.30 -14.23 3.44
CA GLU A 30 10.13 -14.81 2.12
C GLU A 30 8.77 -15.52 2.01
N GLY A 31 8.06 -15.28 0.90
CA GLY A 31 6.74 -15.83 0.64
C GLY A 31 5.59 -14.99 1.16
N MET A 32 5.83 -13.98 1.99
CA MET A 32 4.77 -13.05 2.41
C MET A 32 4.25 -12.26 1.23
N THR A 33 2.93 -12.08 1.20
CA THR A 33 2.25 -11.15 0.28
C THR A 33 1.49 -10.10 1.07
N PHE A 34 1.64 -8.86 0.67
CA PHE A 34 0.95 -7.73 1.30
C PHE A 34 0.81 -6.58 0.31
N THR A 35 -0.01 -5.61 0.65
CA THR A 35 -0.19 -4.42 -0.18
C THR A 35 0.59 -3.24 0.38
N ILE A 36 1.01 -2.37 -0.53
CA ILE A 36 1.51 -1.03 -0.22
C ILE A 36 0.59 -0.07 -0.96
N GLU A 37 -0.09 0.79 -0.21
CA GLU A 37 -1.16 1.63 -0.76
C GLU A 37 -1.15 3.05 -0.17
N PRO A 38 -0.01 3.77 -0.23
CA PRO A 38 0.09 5.09 0.36
C PRO A 38 -0.84 6.08 -0.33
N MET A 39 -1.28 7.06 0.45
CA MET A 39 -2.02 8.21 -0.07
C MET A 39 -1.18 9.46 0.13
N ILE A 40 -1.13 10.29 -0.91
CA ILE A 40 -0.44 11.58 -0.90
C ILE A 40 -1.47 12.67 -1.13
N THR A 41 -1.47 13.69 -0.31
CA THR A 41 -2.40 14.82 -0.43
C THR A 41 -1.67 16.15 -0.45
N LEU A 42 -2.24 17.12 -1.15
CA LEU A 42 -1.77 18.51 -1.14
C LEU A 42 -2.35 19.33 0.01
N GLY A 43 -3.22 18.74 0.81
CA GLY A 43 -3.91 19.42 1.92
C GLY A 43 -3.98 18.55 3.17
N THR A 44 -5.15 18.56 3.80
CA THR A 44 -5.37 17.81 5.03
C THR A 44 -5.34 16.30 4.80
N ILE A 45 -4.92 15.55 5.83
CA ILE A 45 -5.06 14.09 5.88
C ILE A 45 -6.47 13.65 6.28
N ASN A 46 -7.33 14.57 6.71
CA ASN A 46 -8.71 14.27 7.08
C ASN A 46 -9.54 13.93 5.84
N TYR A 47 -10.49 13.04 6.01
CA TYR A 47 -11.30 12.54 4.90
C TYR A 47 -12.76 12.37 5.33
N LYS A 48 -13.62 12.21 4.34
CA LYS A 48 -15.04 11.88 4.52
C LYS A 48 -15.34 10.62 3.73
N ILE A 49 -16.20 9.78 4.29
CA ILE A 49 -16.71 8.58 3.60
C ILE A 49 -18.09 8.91 3.03
N TRP A 50 -18.31 8.58 1.76
CA TRP A 50 -19.59 8.73 1.11
C TRP A 50 -20.62 7.70 1.62
N ASP A 51 -21.88 7.89 1.25
CA ASP A 51 -22.99 7.03 1.68
C ASP A 51 -22.85 5.57 1.19
N ASP A 52 -21.98 5.30 0.22
CA ASP A 52 -21.65 3.93 -0.21
C ASP A 52 -20.76 3.16 0.78
N ASP A 53 -20.39 3.78 1.90
CA ASP A 53 -19.49 3.22 2.92
C ASP A 53 -18.10 2.81 2.40
N TRP A 54 -17.74 3.25 1.20
CA TRP A 54 -16.48 2.88 0.53
C TRP A 54 -15.69 4.07 0.03
N THR A 55 -16.33 5.00 -0.68
CA THR A 55 -15.64 6.13 -1.31
C THR A 55 -15.18 7.12 -0.25
N ALA A 56 -13.88 7.37 -0.22
CA ALA A 56 -13.25 8.35 0.66
C ALA A 56 -12.77 9.55 -0.15
N VAL A 57 -13.09 10.76 0.32
CA VAL A 57 -12.67 12.01 -0.30
C VAL A 57 -12.00 12.91 0.73
N THR A 58 -11.06 13.76 0.29
CA THR A 58 -10.44 14.74 1.18
C THR A 58 -11.48 15.71 1.74
N SER A 59 -11.40 16.04 3.03
CA SER A 59 -12.38 16.92 3.67
C SER A 59 -12.25 18.37 3.24
N ASP A 60 -11.08 18.78 2.71
CA ASP A 60 -10.84 20.14 2.21
C ASP A 60 -10.93 20.25 0.68
N GLY A 61 -11.27 19.17 -0.02
CA GLY A 61 -11.39 19.14 -1.47
C GLY A 61 -10.09 19.28 -2.24
N LYS A 62 -8.93 19.30 -1.58
CA LYS A 62 -7.63 19.38 -2.25
C LYS A 62 -7.24 18.05 -2.89
N ARG A 63 -6.36 18.11 -3.87
CA ARG A 63 -5.95 16.92 -4.64
C ARG A 63 -5.26 15.90 -3.76
N THR A 64 -5.58 14.65 -4.03
CA THR A 64 -4.93 13.49 -3.43
C THR A 64 -4.68 12.43 -4.51
N ALA A 65 -3.69 11.58 -4.27
CA ALA A 65 -3.39 10.45 -5.14
C ALA A 65 -3.17 9.21 -4.29
N GLN A 66 -3.64 8.08 -4.78
CA GLN A 66 -3.39 6.78 -4.19
C GLN A 66 -3.03 5.78 -5.27
N TYR A 67 -2.04 4.94 -4.97
CA TYR A 67 -1.71 3.75 -5.74
C TYR A 67 -1.57 2.58 -4.80
N GLU A 68 -1.99 1.41 -5.27
CA GLU A 68 -1.87 0.18 -4.52
C GLU A 68 -1.16 -0.88 -5.36
N HIS A 69 -0.17 -1.51 -4.78
CA HIS A 69 0.48 -2.68 -5.34
C HIS A 69 0.48 -3.82 -4.35
N THR A 70 0.35 -5.04 -4.87
CA THR A 70 0.57 -6.27 -4.12
C THR A 70 2.01 -6.70 -4.31
N ILE A 71 2.69 -6.95 -3.20
CA ILE A 71 4.11 -7.27 -3.13
C ILE A 71 4.27 -8.71 -2.66
N LEU A 72 5.14 -9.46 -3.32
CA LEU A 72 5.66 -10.74 -2.84
C LEU A 72 7.09 -10.57 -2.36
N VAL A 73 7.36 -10.96 -1.12
CA VAL A 73 8.72 -10.98 -0.59
C VAL A 73 9.45 -12.22 -1.13
N THR A 74 10.58 -12.01 -1.79
CA THR A 74 11.43 -13.07 -2.33
C THR A 74 12.66 -13.25 -1.47
N ALA A 75 13.48 -14.27 -1.77
CA ALA A 75 14.71 -14.56 -1.02
C ALA A 75 15.72 -13.39 -1.03
N ASP A 76 15.72 -12.60 -2.10
CA ASP A 76 16.72 -11.55 -2.33
C ASP A 76 16.10 -10.17 -2.63
N GLY A 77 14.78 -10.02 -2.45
CA GLY A 77 14.12 -8.75 -2.72
C GLY A 77 12.60 -8.87 -2.68
N ALA A 78 11.95 -8.28 -3.66
CA ALA A 78 10.50 -8.28 -3.76
C ALA A 78 10.04 -8.24 -5.22
N ASP A 79 8.90 -8.84 -5.49
CA ASP A 79 8.22 -8.76 -6.77
C ASP A 79 6.96 -7.91 -6.63
N VAL A 80 6.72 -7.03 -7.59
CA VAL A 80 5.50 -6.26 -7.70
C VAL A 80 4.50 -7.04 -8.54
N LEU A 81 3.62 -7.80 -7.91
CA LEU A 81 2.72 -8.73 -8.60
C LEU A 81 1.69 -8.01 -9.48
N THR A 82 1.29 -6.81 -9.11
CA THR A 82 0.30 -5.99 -9.81
C THR A 82 0.93 -4.99 -10.76
N GLY A 83 2.26 -5.04 -10.95
CA GLY A 83 2.95 -4.20 -11.91
C GLY A 83 2.71 -4.68 -13.35
N GLY A 84 2.57 -3.73 -14.28
CA GLY A 84 2.51 -4.03 -15.71
C GLY A 84 3.88 -4.36 -16.30
N PRO A 85 3.97 -4.61 -17.61
CA PRO A 85 5.25 -4.82 -18.27
C PRO A 85 6.22 -3.66 -18.03
N GLY A 86 7.46 -3.98 -17.69
CA GLY A 86 8.48 -2.97 -17.34
C GLY A 86 8.42 -2.45 -15.90
N THR A 87 7.47 -2.92 -15.09
CA THR A 87 7.34 -2.52 -13.69
C THR A 87 7.79 -3.61 -12.72
N ALA A 88 8.36 -4.69 -13.22
CA ALA A 88 8.87 -5.76 -12.38
C ALA A 88 9.97 -5.25 -11.43
N SER A 89 9.90 -5.66 -10.17
CA SER A 89 10.94 -5.38 -9.19
C SER A 89 12.19 -6.22 -9.49
N PRO A 90 13.38 -5.69 -9.24
CA PRO A 90 13.73 -4.35 -8.73
C PRO A 90 13.94 -3.30 -9.83
N THR A 91 13.55 -3.60 -11.05
CA THR A 91 13.85 -2.75 -12.23
C THR A 91 12.84 -1.66 -12.48
N ALA A 92 11.75 -1.63 -11.74
CA ALA A 92 10.73 -0.59 -11.87
C ALA A 92 11.35 0.79 -11.59
N PRO A 93 11.24 1.75 -12.53
CA PRO A 93 11.96 3.03 -12.40
C PRO A 93 11.62 3.81 -11.14
N TRP A 94 10.39 3.72 -10.66
CA TRP A 94 9.97 4.44 -9.45
C TRP A 94 10.46 3.80 -8.14
N LEU A 95 11.06 2.63 -8.19
CA LEU A 95 11.65 1.98 -7.03
C LEU A 95 13.13 2.32 -6.84
N ARG A 96 13.68 3.12 -7.73
CA ARG A 96 15.08 3.51 -7.70
C ARG A 96 15.33 4.82 -6.97
#